data_0ac52366a7021ac5f15dbd656a693b83
#
_entry.id   0ac52366a7021ac5f15dbd656a693b83
#
_cell.length_a   1.000
_cell.length_b   1.000
_cell.length_c   1.000
_cell.angle_alpha   90.00
_cell.angle_beta   90.00
_cell.angle_gamma   90.00
#
_symmetry.space_group_name_H-M   'P 1'
#
loop_
_entity.id
_entity.type
_entity.pdbx_description
1 polymer ?
#
loop_
_entity_poly.entity_id
_entity_poly.type
_entity_poly.pdbx_seq_one_letter_code
_entity_poly.pdbx_strand_id
1 'polypeptide(L)'
;MRYHNHLIKTVIACAAALAIGAASGLNAQTPRARVTVSGHITDKASGETLIGAGVITDGAGAATNTYGFYTLTIPQGKGVSLKYSYVGYDDVTLTLDLLRDTTVNVALKANSELKEAVVSAQRESGIMATKMSAIEIPMNMIKNTPVLFGEADVLKTIQLMPGVQSGAEGFSGIYVRGGGPDENLLLLDGISLYNAEHMLGLFSIFQPEAVKKVTLYKGSFPARYGGRTSSIIDVRTNDGNLHETHGTVGVGVLCDKFHLEGPIAKGRTAYSISARGMHTFLFDGILRAAKVPANYYFFDMNGKLTHRFSDRDRLFLNAYYGRDIFHFMEEDEYEIAGGSNEYRKYDDKTHIRWGNLLTSARWNHVFNGRLFSNATVAFTDYRMRMGYTTSEKSQDTKYFYKYKFDYGSGIRDLTAKIDFDYTPAPRHIIKFGGEYVNHAYIPETYTTVEKENDKGQMVTDTTYTNKKEKNRLGHEMSFYIEDDFTVGGWLTLNPGVHLAMFLTSGRTYWSPEPRMSAKVDFGKGVSVKAAYSRMAQYVHLLSSAQITLPIDLWVPITRNIKPVTADQYSLGLYY
;
A
#
# COMPACT_ATOMS: atom_id res chain seq x y z
N MET A 1 -21.31 -23.03 -19.09
CA MET A 1 -19.92 -23.06 -19.61
C MET A 1 -19.75 -22.78 -21.12
N ARG A 2 -20.64 -23.20 -22.02
CA ARG A 2 -20.49 -22.92 -23.48
C ARG A 2 -20.76 -21.46 -23.91
N TYR A 3 -21.66 -20.74 -23.27
CA TYR A 3 -21.98 -19.34 -23.58
C TYR A 3 -20.86 -18.34 -23.24
N HIS A 4 -20.08 -18.60 -22.18
CA HIS A 4 -18.99 -17.73 -21.75
C HIS A 4 -17.82 -17.72 -22.74
N ASN A 5 -17.53 -18.86 -23.36
CA ASN A 5 -16.45 -18.99 -24.36
C ASN A 5 -16.77 -18.26 -25.70
N HIS A 6 -18.05 -18.10 -26.06
CA HIS A 6 -18.44 -17.36 -27.25
C HIS A 6 -18.31 -15.85 -27.07
N LEU A 7 -18.70 -15.33 -25.91
CA LEU A 7 -18.59 -13.88 -25.62
C LEU A 7 -17.13 -13.42 -25.61
N ILE A 8 -16.24 -14.19 -24.98
CA ILE A 8 -14.79 -13.88 -24.93
C ILE A 8 -14.17 -13.92 -26.33
N LYS A 9 -14.51 -14.91 -27.14
CA LYS A 9 -14.04 -14.98 -28.54
C LYS A 9 -14.57 -13.85 -29.40
N THR A 10 -15.80 -13.42 -29.20
CA THR A 10 -16.40 -12.29 -29.94
C THR A 10 -15.77 -10.96 -29.53
N VAL A 11 -15.51 -10.74 -28.24
CA VAL A 11 -14.82 -9.53 -27.75
C VAL A 11 -13.38 -9.45 -28.25
N ILE A 12 -12.66 -10.56 -28.25
CA ILE A 12 -11.28 -10.65 -28.78
C ILE A 12 -11.29 -10.44 -30.32
N ALA A 13 -12.25 -10.99 -31.04
CA ALA A 13 -12.40 -10.82 -32.49
C ALA A 13 -12.77 -9.37 -32.84
N CYS A 14 -13.66 -8.72 -32.08
CA CYS A 14 -14.00 -7.30 -32.27
C CYS A 14 -12.83 -6.37 -31.96
N ALA A 15 -12.05 -6.66 -30.91
CA ALA A 15 -10.84 -5.91 -30.57
C ALA A 15 -9.74 -6.07 -31.64
N ALA A 16 -9.57 -7.28 -32.17
CA ALA A 16 -8.64 -7.55 -33.28
C ALA A 16 -9.09 -6.89 -34.60
N ALA A 17 -10.39 -6.89 -34.91
CA ALA A 17 -10.94 -6.23 -36.10
C ALA A 17 -10.85 -4.70 -36.04
N LEU A 18 -11.04 -4.09 -34.85
CA LEU A 18 -10.81 -2.68 -34.61
C LEU A 18 -9.33 -2.28 -34.74
N ALA A 19 -8.41 -3.14 -34.29
CA ALA A 19 -6.97 -2.92 -34.43
C ALA A 19 -6.50 -3.00 -35.90
N ILE A 20 -7.08 -3.89 -36.70
CA ILE A 20 -6.74 -4.08 -38.13
C ILE A 20 -7.38 -2.95 -38.99
N GLY A 21 -8.60 -2.51 -38.65
CA GLY A 21 -9.28 -1.41 -39.37
C GLY A 21 -8.62 -0.04 -39.17
N ALA A 22 -7.94 0.19 -38.05
CA ALA A 22 -7.22 1.42 -37.79
C ALA A 22 -5.88 1.57 -38.56
N ALA A 23 -5.36 0.47 -39.10
CA ALA A 23 -4.08 0.46 -39.81
C ALA A 23 -4.16 0.93 -41.29
N SER A 24 -5.35 1.03 -41.87
CA SER A 24 -5.53 1.25 -43.32
C SER A 24 -5.77 2.70 -43.74
N GLY A 25 -5.69 3.69 -42.85
CA GLY A 25 -6.01 5.10 -43.11
C GLY A 25 -4.87 6.12 -42.95
N LEU A 26 -3.62 5.70 -42.87
CA LEU A 26 -2.49 6.61 -42.68
C LEU A 26 -1.91 7.11 -44.01
N ASN A 27 -2.34 8.30 -44.44
CA ASN A 27 -1.58 9.10 -45.41
C ASN A 27 -0.17 9.33 -44.87
N ALA A 28 0.82 8.78 -45.55
CA ALA A 28 2.24 8.92 -45.25
C ALA A 28 2.70 10.37 -45.49
N GLN A 29 2.48 11.25 -44.52
CA GLN A 29 3.32 12.44 -44.39
C GLN A 29 4.73 11.98 -44.02
N THR A 30 5.74 12.49 -44.71
CA THR A 30 7.15 12.24 -44.40
C THR A 30 7.37 12.42 -42.90
N PRO A 31 7.82 11.43 -42.14
CA PRO A 31 7.95 11.52 -40.69
C PRO A 31 8.98 12.60 -40.37
N ARG A 32 8.55 13.74 -39.83
CA ARG A 32 9.48 14.72 -39.25
C ARG A 32 10.33 13.98 -38.22
N ALA A 33 11.65 14.21 -38.27
CA ALA A 33 12.56 13.65 -37.29
C ALA A 33 12.04 13.98 -35.88
N ARG A 34 12.11 13.02 -34.97
CA ARG A 34 11.60 13.15 -33.60
C ARG A 34 12.72 13.06 -32.60
N VAL A 35 12.56 13.75 -31.50
CA VAL A 35 13.50 13.75 -30.37
C VAL A 35 12.75 13.41 -29.10
N THR A 36 13.48 12.77 -28.19
CA THR A 36 12.97 12.44 -26.86
C THR A 36 13.57 13.37 -25.82
N VAL A 37 12.71 14.06 -25.06
CA VAL A 37 13.07 14.82 -23.88
C VAL A 37 12.70 13.99 -22.66
N SER A 38 13.66 13.79 -21.77
CA SER A 38 13.45 13.00 -20.55
C SER A 38 14.17 13.63 -19.38
N GLY A 39 13.80 13.28 -18.16
CA GLY A 39 14.46 13.80 -16.97
C GLY A 39 13.64 13.60 -15.71
N HIS A 40 14.07 14.23 -14.63
CA HIS A 40 13.36 14.22 -13.36
C HIS A 40 12.78 15.59 -13.07
N ILE A 41 11.56 15.60 -12.50
CA ILE A 41 10.96 16.81 -11.93
C ILE A 41 11.05 16.67 -10.42
N THR A 42 11.61 17.70 -9.77
CA THR A 42 11.87 17.72 -8.34
C THR A 42 11.28 18.95 -7.68
N ASP A 43 11.03 18.88 -6.38
CA ASP A 43 10.77 20.04 -5.54
C ASP A 43 12.07 20.84 -5.36
N LYS A 44 12.00 22.17 -5.52
CA LYS A 44 13.19 23.05 -5.45
C LYS A 44 13.74 23.16 -4.04
N ALA A 45 12.91 23.09 -3.03
CA ALA A 45 13.32 23.27 -1.63
C ALA A 45 13.92 22.00 -1.05
N SER A 46 13.32 20.83 -1.34
CA SER A 46 13.76 19.55 -0.78
C SER A 46 14.64 18.73 -1.70
N GLY A 47 14.56 18.94 -3.02
CA GLY A 47 15.19 18.07 -4.03
C GLY A 47 14.45 16.74 -4.23
N GLU A 48 13.35 16.49 -3.53
CA GLU A 48 12.52 15.31 -3.70
C GLU A 48 11.87 15.25 -5.09
N THR A 49 11.66 14.03 -5.59
CA THR A 49 11.01 13.84 -6.88
C THR A 49 9.50 14.08 -6.80
N LEU A 50 8.93 14.78 -7.77
CA LEU A 50 7.47 15.01 -7.87
C LEU A 50 6.81 13.92 -8.70
N ILE A 51 5.83 13.23 -8.12
CA ILE A 51 5.12 12.09 -8.71
C ILE A 51 3.84 12.58 -9.40
N GLY A 52 3.75 12.41 -10.72
CA GLY A 52 2.60 12.85 -11.51
C GLY A 52 2.69 14.30 -11.98
N ALA A 53 3.87 14.95 -11.88
CA ALA A 53 4.08 16.27 -12.43
C ALA A 53 4.00 16.26 -13.97
N GLY A 54 3.30 17.22 -14.55
CA GLY A 54 3.05 17.33 -15.98
C GLY A 54 4.16 18.02 -16.74
N VAL A 55 4.44 17.54 -17.95
CA VAL A 55 5.26 18.22 -18.97
C VAL A 55 4.42 18.35 -20.22
N ILE A 56 4.15 19.56 -20.68
CA ILE A 56 3.24 19.85 -21.77
C ILE A 56 3.93 20.72 -22.82
N THR A 57 3.68 20.43 -24.08
CA THR A 57 4.03 21.25 -25.24
C THR A 57 2.88 21.26 -26.23
N ASP A 58 2.98 22.02 -27.33
CA ASP A 58 1.94 22.05 -28.36
C ASP A 58 1.65 20.65 -28.93
N GLY A 59 0.48 20.11 -28.61
CA GLY A 59 -0.04 18.84 -29.10
C GLY A 59 0.56 17.58 -28.46
N ALA A 60 1.37 17.68 -27.39
CA ALA A 60 1.91 16.53 -26.67
C ALA A 60 2.11 16.82 -25.18
N GLY A 61 1.99 15.77 -24.35
CA GLY A 61 2.23 15.87 -22.92
C GLY A 61 2.65 14.53 -22.32
N ALA A 62 3.33 14.59 -21.19
CA ALA A 62 3.70 13.45 -20.38
C ALA A 62 3.59 13.81 -18.89
N ALA A 63 3.48 12.82 -18.03
CA ALA A 63 3.57 13.00 -16.59
C ALA A 63 4.73 12.17 -16.03
N THR A 64 5.29 12.62 -14.92
CA THR A 64 6.30 11.84 -14.21
C THR A 64 5.69 10.55 -13.66
N ASN A 65 6.48 9.48 -13.72
CA ASN A 65 6.13 8.20 -13.11
C ASN A 65 6.21 8.27 -11.56
N THR A 66 5.99 7.15 -10.89
CA THR A 66 6.04 7.05 -9.40
C THR A 66 7.43 7.34 -8.80
N TYR A 67 8.41 7.61 -9.62
CA TYR A 67 9.79 7.92 -9.24
C TYR A 67 10.25 9.29 -9.72
N GLY A 68 9.31 10.12 -10.23
CA GLY A 68 9.57 11.47 -10.70
C GLY A 68 10.27 11.56 -12.05
N PHE A 69 10.40 10.45 -12.79
CA PHE A 69 10.99 10.43 -14.13
C PHE A 69 9.92 10.62 -15.20
N TYR A 70 10.19 11.45 -16.21
CA TYR A 70 9.31 11.65 -17.36
C TYR A 70 10.03 11.36 -18.67
N THR A 71 9.26 11.02 -19.68
CA THR A 71 9.70 10.85 -21.07
C THR A 71 8.66 11.44 -22.01
N LEU A 72 9.06 12.33 -22.90
CA LEU A 72 8.22 12.97 -23.88
C LEU A 72 8.92 12.96 -25.25
N THR A 73 8.31 12.32 -26.26
CA THR A 73 8.84 12.29 -27.64
C THR A 73 8.02 13.19 -28.53
N ILE A 74 8.68 14.20 -29.11
CA ILE A 74 8.07 15.28 -29.91
C ILE A 74 8.81 15.47 -31.23
N PRO A 75 8.22 16.16 -32.22
CA PRO A 75 8.92 16.55 -33.42
C PRO A 75 10.16 17.40 -33.11
N GLN A 76 11.24 17.16 -33.81
CA GLN A 76 12.45 17.98 -33.77
C GLN A 76 12.13 19.42 -34.14
N GLY A 77 12.67 20.40 -33.40
CA GLY A 77 12.41 21.82 -33.64
C GLY A 77 13.34 22.73 -32.86
N LYS A 78 13.42 23.99 -33.32
CA LYS A 78 14.04 25.12 -32.59
C LYS A 78 12.97 25.90 -31.85
N GLY A 79 13.30 26.44 -30.69
CA GLY A 79 12.41 27.27 -29.91
C GLY A 79 11.18 26.52 -29.37
N VAL A 80 11.29 25.23 -29.10
CA VAL A 80 10.19 24.41 -28.56
C VAL A 80 9.93 24.80 -27.12
N SER A 81 8.70 25.20 -26.81
CA SER A 81 8.26 25.55 -25.46
C SER A 81 7.78 24.32 -24.71
N LEU A 82 8.39 24.05 -23.56
CA LEU A 82 8.01 22.98 -22.63
C LEU A 82 7.53 23.61 -21.33
N LYS A 83 6.27 23.37 -20.96
CA LYS A 83 5.68 23.82 -19.71
C LYS A 83 5.68 22.66 -18.71
N TYR A 84 6.28 22.89 -17.54
CA TYR A 84 6.34 21.97 -16.41
C TYR A 84 5.39 22.46 -15.32
N SER A 85 4.48 21.62 -14.86
CA SER A 85 3.46 21.99 -13.89
C SER A 85 3.17 20.87 -12.88
N TYR A 86 2.85 21.27 -11.66
CA TYR A 86 2.39 20.36 -10.61
C TYR A 86 1.47 21.10 -9.63
N VAL A 87 0.46 20.41 -9.10
CA VAL A 87 -0.51 21.00 -8.17
C VAL A 87 0.19 21.54 -6.92
N GLY A 88 -0.03 22.82 -6.60
CA GLY A 88 0.62 23.50 -5.46
C GLY A 88 2.02 24.03 -5.75
N TYR A 89 2.43 24.07 -7.02
CA TYR A 89 3.73 24.59 -7.46
C TYR A 89 3.58 25.66 -8.54
N ASP A 90 4.57 26.52 -8.64
CA ASP A 90 4.68 27.49 -9.73
C ASP A 90 5.08 26.77 -11.02
N ASP A 91 4.40 27.11 -12.12
CA ASP A 91 4.72 26.59 -13.45
C ASP A 91 6.10 27.11 -13.94
N VAL A 92 6.86 26.23 -14.57
CA VAL A 92 8.13 26.58 -15.22
C VAL A 92 8.01 26.32 -16.72
N THR A 93 8.31 27.34 -17.54
CA THR A 93 8.35 27.21 -19.00
C THR A 93 9.77 27.38 -19.50
N LEU A 94 10.26 26.38 -20.24
CA LEU A 94 11.57 26.39 -20.87
C LEU A 94 11.42 26.38 -22.38
N THR A 95 12.13 27.26 -23.08
CA THR A 95 12.21 27.27 -24.54
C THR A 95 13.57 26.73 -24.98
N LEU A 96 13.57 25.60 -25.72
CA LEU A 96 14.77 24.84 -26.05
C LEU A 96 14.85 24.50 -27.54
N ASP A 97 16.05 24.41 -28.06
CA ASP A 97 16.34 23.87 -29.38
C ASP A 97 16.54 22.36 -29.28
N LEU A 98 15.49 21.62 -29.66
CA LEU A 98 15.43 20.17 -29.51
C LEU A 98 15.77 19.51 -30.85
N LEU A 99 17.06 19.35 -31.11
CA LEU A 99 17.60 18.77 -32.34
C LEU A 99 18.08 17.33 -32.17
N ARG A 100 18.17 16.84 -30.93
CA ARG A 100 18.57 15.47 -30.53
C ARG A 100 17.92 15.07 -29.22
N ASP A 101 17.93 13.81 -28.88
CA ASP A 101 17.48 13.32 -27.57
C ASP A 101 18.22 14.08 -26.46
N THR A 102 17.46 14.63 -25.51
CA THR A 102 17.98 15.59 -24.52
C THR A 102 17.43 15.26 -23.14
N THR A 103 18.29 15.32 -22.11
CA THR A 103 17.87 15.19 -20.71
C THR A 103 17.69 16.57 -20.10
N VAL A 104 16.51 16.83 -19.52
CA VAL A 104 16.15 18.10 -18.87
C VAL A 104 15.57 17.81 -17.49
N ASN A 105 16.36 18.09 -16.45
CA ASN A 105 15.90 18.01 -15.06
C ASN A 105 15.37 19.39 -14.65
N VAL A 106 14.18 19.43 -14.02
CA VAL A 106 13.51 20.67 -13.63
C VAL A 106 13.14 20.63 -12.16
N ALA A 107 13.43 21.72 -11.44
CA ALA A 107 13.04 21.92 -10.06
C ALA A 107 11.89 22.94 -9.99
N LEU A 108 10.72 22.54 -9.50
CA LEU A 108 9.55 23.40 -9.32
C LEU A 108 9.57 24.00 -7.90
N LYS A 109 9.14 25.25 -7.77
CA LYS A 109 9.00 25.94 -6.50
C LYS A 109 7.58 25.77 -5.98
N ALA A 110 7.42 25.29 -4.75
CA ALA A 110 6.12 25.22 -4.09
C ALA A 110 5.51 26.61 -3.95
N ASN A 111 4.24 26.73 -4.30
CA ASN A 111 3.46 27.96 -4.16
C ASN A 111 2.63 27.87 -2.88
N SER A 112 2.91 28.75 -1.92
CA SER A 112 2.22 28.81 -0.64
C SER A 112 0.83 29.49 -0.72
N GLU A 113 0.55 30.19 -1.82
CA GLU A 113 -0.78 30.76 -2.03
C GLU A 113 -1.73 29.66 -2.50
N LEU A 114 -2.63 29.23 -1.60
CA LEU A 114 -3.78 28.37 -1.89
C LEU A 114 -4.74 29.12 -2.83
N LYS A 115 -4.45 29.13 -4.14
CA LYS A 115 -5.42 29.58 -5.13
C LYS A 115 -6.47 28.49 -5.36
N GLU A 116 -7.68 28.90 -5.68
CA GLU A 116 -8.80 28.07 -6.20
C GLU A 116 -8.38 27.06 -7.30
N ALA A 117 -7.16 27.22 -7.83
CA ALA A 117 -6.50 26.34 -8.80
C ALA A 117 -6.36 24.86 -8.37
N VAL A 118 -6.37 24.55 -7.06
CA VAL A 118 -6.23 23.15 -6.57
C VAL A 118 -7.43 22.31 -6.99
N VAL A 119 -8.64 22.86 -6.99
CA VAL A 119 -9.86 22.13 -7.38
C VAL A 119 -9.95 21.95 -8.89
N SER A 120 -9.52 22.94 -9.67
CA SER A 120 -9.51 22.86 -11.14
C SER A 120 -8.45 21.90 -11.66
N ALA A 121 -7.24 21.91 -11.09
CA ALA A 121 -6.16 20.98 -11.47
C ALA A 121 -6.48 19.53 -11.12
N GLN A 122 -7.16 19.27 -10.00
CA GLN A 122 -7.68 17.93 -9.69
C GLN A 122 -8.78 17.47 -10.67
N ARG A 123 -9.65 18.38 -11.11
CA ARG A 123 -10.63 18.10 -12.17
C ARG A 123 -9.94 17.80 -13.49
N GLU A 124 -8.97 18.62 -13.89
CA GLU A 124 -8.21 18.41 -15.14
C GLU A 124 -7.42 17.10 -15.10
N SER A 125 -6.75 16.76 -13.99
CA SER A 125 -6.06 15.48 -13.83
C SER A 125 -7.01 14.28 -13.87
N GLY A 126 -8.20 14.41 -13.25
CA GLY A 126 -9.26 13.40 -13.31
C GLY A 126 -9.82 13.20 -14.72
N ILE A 127 -10.00 14.28 -15.49
CA ILE A 127 -10.46 14.23 -16.88
C ILE A 127 -9.36 13.69 -17.79
N MET A 128 -8.11 14.10 -17.58
CA MET A 128 -6.95 13.70 -18.42
C MET A 128 -6.48 12.28 -18.16
N ALA A 129 -6.59 11.76 -16.93
CA ALA A 129 -6.15 10.41 -16.60
C ALA A 129 -6.95 9.35 -17.38
N THR A 130 -6.26 8.39 -17.98
CA THR A 130 -6.91 7.26 -18.67
C THR A 130 -7.52 6.28 -17.67
N LYS A 131 -6.88 6.14 -16.50
CA LYS A 131 -7.29 5.18 -15.47
C LYS A 131 -8.51 5.69 -14.72
N MET A 132 -9.56 4.89 -14.76
CA MET A 132 -10.81 5.16 -14.07
C MET A 132 -10.70 4.75 -12.60
N SER A 133 -11.31 5.54 -11.69
CA SER A 133 -11.39 5.23 -10.25
C SER A 133 -10.04 5.21 -9.49
N ALA A 134 -8.97 5.78 -10.05
CA ALA A 134 -7.77 6.13 -9.30
C ALA A 134 -7.98 7.50 -8.65
N ILE A 135 -7.86 7.57 -7.33
CA ILE A 135 -8.01 8.80 -6.56
C ILE A 135 -6.68 9.08 -5.86
N GLU A 136 -6.10 10.21 -6.17
CA GLU A 136 -4.99 10.75 -5.42
C GLU A 136 -5.53 11.58 -4.25
N ILE A 137 -5.14 11.25 -3.03
CA ILE A 137 -5.62 11.93 -1.82
C ILE A 137 -4.61 12.99 -1.44
N PRO A 138 -4.99 14.28 -1.48
CA PRO A 138 -4.08 15.35 -1.13
C PRO A 138 -3.68 15.31 0.34
N MET A 139 -2.41 15.55 0.65
CA MET A 139 -1.90 15.52 2.03
C MET A 139 -2.54 16.60 2.92
N ASN A 140 -2.92 17.75 2.36
CA ASN A 140 -3.67 18.76 3.09
C ASN A 140 -5.06 18.27 3.50
N MET A 141 -5.73 17.46 2.69
CA MET A 141 -7.00 16.84 3.06
C MET A 141 -6.80 15.88 4.24
N ILE A 142 -5.76 15.04 4.22
CA ILE A 142 -5.44 14.12 5.32
C ILE A 142 -5.18 14.90 6.61
N LYS A 143 -4.34 15.94 6.55
CA LYS A 143 -3.97 16.75 7.71
C LYS A 143 -5.13 17.56 8.31
N ASN A 144 -6.10 17.96 7.48
CA ASN A 144 -7.24 18.80 7.89
C ASN A 144 -8.53 18.01 8.14
N THR A 145 -8.55 16.70 7.88
CA THR A 145 -9.71 15.87 8.19
C THR A 145 -9.87 15.74 9.70
N PRO A 146 -11.03 16.10 10.27
CA PRO A 146 -11.30 15.92 11.69
C PRO A 146 -11.26 14.43 12.05
N VAL A 147 -10.49 14.09 13.04
CA VAL A 147 -10.30 12.72 13.51
C VAL A 147 -10.38 12.63 15.02
N LEU A 148 -10.52 11.40 15.52
CA LEU A 148 -10.62 11.13 16.93
C LEU A 148 -9.33 11.59 17.65
N PHE A 149 -9.48 12.31 18.75
CA PHE A 149 -8.40 12.85 19.60
C PHE A 149 -7.40 13.78 18.88
N GLY A 150 -7.77 14.33 17.72
CA GLY A 150 -6.91 15.26 16.98
C GLY A 150 -5.81 14.60 16.17
N GLU A 151 -5.81 13.26 16.04
CA GLU A 151 -4.84 12.52 15.25
C GLU A 151 -5.27 12.41 13.79
N ALA A 152 -4.56 13.10 12.89
CA ALA A 152 -4.77 12.93 11.45
C ALA A 152 -4.43 11.51 11.00
N ASP A 153 -5.29 10.92 10.16
CA ASP A 153 -5.18 9.51 9.78
C ASP A 153 -5.46 9.28 8.29
N VAL A 154 -4.56 8.54 7.64
CA VAL A 154 -4.65 8.24 6.21
C VAL A 154 -5.83 7.34 5.90
N LEU A 155 -6.00 6.24 6.65
CA LEU A 155 -7.06 5.26 6.36
C LEU A 155 -8.44 5.83 6.70
N LYS A 156 -8.56 6.63 7.78
CA LYS A 156 -9.81 7.33 8.13
C LYS A 156 -10.21 8.34 7.05
N THR A 157 -9.24 9.05 6.46
CA THR A 157 -9.51 9.93 5.33
C THR A 157 -9.97 9.15 4.09
N ILE A 158 -9.38 7.98 3.82
CA ILE A 158 -9.81 7.09 2.73
C ILE A 158 -11.25 6.60 2.95
N GLN A 159 -11.67 6.34 4.18
CA GLN A 159 -13.04 5.91 4.51
C GLN A 159 -14.10 6.97 4.15
N LEU A 160 -13.72 8.25 4.01
CA LEU A 160 -14.63 9.32 3.55
C LEU A 160 -14.82 9.34 2.03
N MET A 161 -14.06 8.54 1.28
CA MET A 161 -14.15 8.53 -0.18
C MET A 161 -15.39 7.75 -0.65
N PRO A 162 -16.07 8.21 -1.72
CA PRO A 162 -17.24 7.51 -2.27
C PRO A 162 -16.93 6.05 -2.60
N GLY A 163 -17.80 5.12 -2.17
CA GLY A 163 -17.64 3.69 -2.39
C GLY A 163 -16.61 3.02 -1.49
N VAL A 164 -16.19 3.68 -0.43
CA VAL A 164 -15.41 3.12 0.69
C VAL A 164 -16.28 3.16 1.93
N GLN A 165 -16.29 2.08 2.68
CA GLN A 165 -17.02 1.96 3.94
C GLN A 165 -16.05 1.55 5.05
N SER A 166 -16.31 2.02 6.26
CA SER A 166 -15.71 1.48 7.47
C SER A 166 -16.44 0.20 7.87
N GLY A 167 -15.77 -0.65 8.66
CA GLY A 167 -16.43 -1.73 9.39
C GLY A 167 -17.41 -1.23 10.46
N ALA A 168 -17.53 -1.95 11.56
CA ALA A 168 -18.31 -1.50 12.72
C ALA A 168 -17.78 -0.15 13.23
N GLU A 169 -18.66 0.71 13.77
CA GLU A 169 -18.29 2.02 14.32
C GLU A 169 -17.15 1.90 15.34
N GLY A 170 -16.10 2.72 15.15
CA GLY A 170 -14.92 2.75 16.02
C GLY A 170 -13.86 1.70 15.71
N PHE A 171 -14.13 0.76 14.81
CA PHE A 171 -13.17 -0.25 14.36
C PHE A 171 -12.83 -0.02 12.90
N SER A 172 -11.63 -0.39 12.51
CA SER A 172 -11.25 -0.28 11.12
C SER A 172 -11.51 -1.58 10.39
N GLY A 173 -11.39 -1.50 9.24
CA GLY A 173 -11.53 -2.37 8.11
C GLY A 173 -11.96 -1.47 7.00
N ILE A 174 -11.24 -1.50 5.91
CA ILE A 174 -11.63 -0.77 4.71
C ILE A 174 -12.37 -1.73 3.82
N TYR A 175 -13.63 -1.42 3.57
CA TYR A 175 -14.49 -2.16 2.66
C TYR A 175 -14.67 -1.30 1.40
N VAL A 176 -14.17 -1.76 0.27
CA VAL A 176 -14.24 -1.01 -0.98
C VAL A 176 -15.14 -1.74 -1.95
N ARG A 177 -16.24 -1.08 -2.35
CA ARG A 177 -17.22 -1.62 -3.31
C ARG A 177 -17.73 -3.03 -2.94
N GLY A 178 -17.89 -3.29 -1.65
CA GLY A 178 -18.38 -4.56 -1.12
C GLY A 178 -17.32 -5.64 -0.90
N GLY A 179 -16.06 -5.38 -1.24
CA GLY A 179 -14.95 -6.29 -0.91
C GLY A 179 -14.50 -6.12 0.53
N GLY A 180 -14.04 -7.22 1.14
CA GLY A 180 -13.58 -7.29 2.53
C GLY A 180 -12.20 -6.65 2.76
N PRO A 181 -11.80 -6.52 4.04
CA PRO A 181 -10.51 -5.90 4.39
C PRO A 181 -9.31 -6.63 3.81
N ASP A 182 -9.33 -7.95 3.75
CA ASP A 182 -8.27 -8.79 3.20
C ASP A 182 -8.22 -8.80 1.65
N GLU A 183 -9.25 -8.25 1.01
CA GLU A 183 -9.31 -8.08 -0.44
C GLU A 183 -8.67 -6.77 -0.92
N ASN A 184 -8.22 -5.91 0.01
CA ASN A 184 -7.50 -4.68 -0.30
C ASN A 184 -5.99 -4.90 -0.26
N LEU A 185 -5.29 -4.41 -1.27
CA LEU A 185 -3.82 -4.39 -1.30
C LEU A 185 -3.31 -3.10 -0.66
N LEU A 186 -2.78 -3.22 0.56
CA LEU A 186 -2.14 -2.11 1.26
C LEU A 186 -0.65 -2.13 0.96
N LEU A 187 -0.12 -1.03 0.43
CA LEU A 187 1.28 -0.89 0.06
C LEU A 187 1.93 0.28 0.79
N LEU A 188 3.08 0.03 1.39
CA LEU A 188 4.00 1.06 1.86
C LEU A 188 5.25 1.06 0.98
N ASP A 189 5.48 2.17 0.26
CA ASP A 189 6.54 2.29 -0.75
C ASP A 189 6.54 1.16 -1.81
N GLY A 190 5.34 0.63 -2.12
CA GLY A 190 5.14 -0.44 -3.11
C GLY A 190 5.32 -1.86 -2.58
N ILE A 191 5.47 -2.05 -1.27
CA ILE A 191 5.61 -3.33 -0.60
C ILE A 191 4.35 -3.63 0.23
N SER A 192 3.85 -4.86 0.13
CA SER A 192 2.63 -5.30 0.79
C SER A 192 2.75 -5.31 2.31
N LEU A 193 1.70 -4.81 2.97
CA LEU A 193 1.49 -4.87 4.42
C LEU A 193 0.23 -5.67 4.75
N TYR A 194 0.28 -6.44 5.84
CA TYR A 194 -0.82 -7.33 6.22
C TYR A 194 -1.79 -6.76 7.24
N ASN A 195 -1.33 -5.95 8.17
CA ASN A 195 -2.18 -5.23 9.11
C ASN A 195 -1.63 -3.81 9.22
N ALA A 196 -2.41 -2.84 8.78
CA ALA A 196 -2.00 -1.44 8.74
C ALA A 196 -2.68 -0.61 9.83
N GLU A 197 -2.98 -1.20 10.99
CA GLU A 197 -3.84 -0.60 11.98
C GLU A 197 -3.35 -0.80 13.41
N HIS A 198 -3.53 0.26 14.21
CA HIS A 198 -3.31 0.27 15.65
C HIS A 198 -4.64 0.36 16.41
N MET A 199 -4.64 -0.06 17.66
CA MET A 199 -5.76 0.06 18.58
C MET A 199 -7.06 -0.49 17.99
N LEU A 200 -6.98 -1.75 17.45
CA LEU A 200 -8.11 -2.43 16.81
C LEU A 200 -8.74 -1.58 15.69
N GLY A 201 -7.92 -0.70 15.07
CA GLY A 201 -8.32 0.10 13.93
C GLY A 201 -8.76 1.52 14.18
N LEU A 202 -8.58 2.03 15.38
CA LEU A 202 -8.79 3.45 15.64
C LEU A 202 -7.79 4.33 14.91
N PHE A 203 -6.55 3.85 14.69
CA PHE A 203 -5.49 4.57 13.98
C PHE A 203 -4.84 3.69 12.93
N SER A 204 -4.40 4.30 11.83
CA SER A 204 -3.53 3.62 10.87
C SER A 204 -2.07 3.72 11.28
N ILE A 205 -1.26 2.82 10.74
CA ILE A 205 0.21 2.87 10.88
C ILE A 205 0.85 4.02 10.10
N PHE A 206 0.11 4.69 9.22
CA PHE A 206 0.62 5.73 8.33
C PHE A 206 0.65 7.08 9.05
N GLN A 207 1.84 7.55 9.37
CA GLN A 207 2.05 8.88 9.95
C GLN A 207 1.99 9.94 8.85
N PRO A 208 1.05 10.91 8.89
CA PRO A 208 0.91 11.93 7.84
C PRO A 208 2.18 12.77 7.61
N GLU A 209 3.00 12.96 8.64
CA GLU A 209 4.26 13.69 8.55
C GLU A 209 5.30 12.95 7.71
N ALA A 210 5.26 11.62 7.71
CA ALA A 210 6.16 10.75 6.94
C ALA A 210 5.64 10.44 5.52
N VAL A 211 4.37 10.76 5.22
CA VAL A 211 3.71 10.40 3.97
C VAL A 211 3.80 11.53 2.95
N LYS A 212 4.23 11.19 1.74
CA LYS A 212 4.34 12.07 0.58
C LYS A 212 3.12 12.01 -0.33
N LYS A 213 2.60 10.80 -0.56
CA LYS A 213 1.51 10.57 -1.50
C LYS A 213 0.69 9.35 -1.09
N VAL A 214 -0.62 9.46 -1.27
CA VAL A 214 -1.58 8.37 -1.11
C VAL A 214 -2.40 8.24 -2.38
N THR A 215 -2.45 7.03 -2.95
CA THR A 215 -3.28 6.74 -4.13
C THR A 215 -4.19 5.55 -3.84
N LEU A 216 -5.49 5.75 -4.02
CA LEU A 216 -6.51 4.72 -3.90
C LEU A 216 -7.00 4.32 -5.29
N TYR A 217 -6.86 3.04 -5.65
CA TYR A 217 -7.48 2.45 -6.83
C TYR A 217 -8.69 1.62 -6.39
N LYS A 218 -9.88 2.00 -6.85
CA LYS A 218 -11.14 1.29 -6.54
C LYS A 218 -11.62 0.40 -7.69
N GLY A 219 -10.88 0.34 -8.77
CA GLY A 219 -11.15 -0.42 -10.00
C GLY A 219 -10.25 0.05 -11.11
N SER A 220 -10.31 -0.60 -12.29
CA SER A 220 -9.40 -0.29 -13.39
C SER A 220 -7.92 -0.34 -12.96
N PHE A 221 -7.56 -1.44 -12.31
CA PHE A 221 -6.23 -1.61 -11.72
C PHE A 221 -5.15 -1.62 -12.80
N PRO A 222 -4.04 -0.89 -12.63
CA PRO A 222 -2.85 -1.08 -13.44
C PRO A 222 -2.41 -2.56 -13.45
N ALA A 223 -1.94 -3.05 -14.60
CA ALA A 223 -1.54 -4.46 -14.73
C ALA A 223 -0.38 -4.85 -13.79
N ARG A 224 0.39 -3.87 -13.29
CA ARG A 224 1.47 -4.10 -12.32
C ARG A 224 1.03 -4.63 -10.95
N TYR A 225 -0.24 -4.49 -10.58
CA TYR A 225 -0.75 -4.90 -9.28
C TYR A 225 -1.56 -6.18 -9.39
N GLY A 226 -1.37 -7.13 -8.47
CA GLY A 226 -2.09 -8.39 -8.40
C GLY A 226 -2.32 -8.85 -6.97
N GLY A 227 -2.84 -10.08 -6.80
CA GLY A 227 -2.95 -10.75 -5.51
C GLY A 227 -4.10 -10.29 -4.61
N ARG A 228 -4.92 -9.30 -5.01
CA ARG A 228 -6.11 -8.83 -4.28
C ARG A 228 -7.25 -8.49 -5.23
N THR A 229 -8.49 -8.54 -4.74
CA THR A 229 -9.70 -8.51 -5.58
C THR A 229 -10.53 -7.23 -5.47
N SER A 230 -10.32 -6.38 -4.46
CA SER A 230 -11.20 -5.23 -4.18
C SER A 230 -10.56 -3.88 -4.50
N SER A 231 -9.47 -3.50 -3.85
CA SER A 231 -8.82 -2.20 -4.03
C SER A 231 -7.31 -2.25 -3.83
N ILE A 232 -6.64 -1.14 -4.20
CA ILE A 232 -5.21 -0.94 -3.93
C ILE A 232 -5.04 0.42 -3.27
N ILE A 233 -4.35 0.44 -2.14
CA ILE A 233 -3.97 1.64 -1.41
C ILE A 233 -2.45 1.71 -1.42
N ASP A 234 -1.89 2.60 -2.26
CA ASP A 234 -0.45 2.80 -2.38
C ASP A 234 -0.04 4.06 -1.63
N VAL A 235 0.66 3.87 -0.50
CA VAL A 235 1.19 4.93 0.35
C VAL A 235 2.69 5.05 0.11
N ARG A 236 3.13 6.26 -0.26
CA ARG A 236 4.53 6.59 -0.48
C ARG A 236 5.03 7.51 0.61
N THR A 237 6.17 7.18 1.19
CA THR A 237 6.81 8.01 2.22
C THR A 237 7.74 9.04 1.62
N ASN A 238 8.07 10.09 2.41
CA ASN A 238 9.02 11.13 2.03
C ASN A 238 10.38 10.51 1.73
N ASP A 239 11.06 11.06 0.71
CA ASP A 239 12.39 10.59 0.30
C ASP A 239 13.53 11.29 1.11
N GLY A 240 13.16 12.30 1.91
CA GLY A 240 14.06 13.12 2.69
C GLY A 240 14.57 14.35 1.94
N ASN A 241 14.87 15.43 2.68
CA ASN A 241 15.32 16.68 2.12
C ASN A 241 16.82 16.63 1.80
N LEU A 242 17.19 16.89 0.53
CA LEU A 242 18.58 16.87 0.06
C LEU A 242 19.36 18.17 0.36
N HIS A 243 18.68 19.24 0.81
CA HIS A 243 19.26 20.58 0.92
C HIS A 243 19.34 21.09 2.35
N GLU A 244 18.24 20.92 3.12
CA GLU A 244 18.10 21.49 4.46
C GLU A 244 17.51 20.45 5.43
N THR A 245 17.79 20.65 6.73
CA THR A 245 17.23 19.79 7.77
C THR A 245 15.93 20.40 8.28
N HIS A 246 14.88 19.61 8.27
CA HIS A 246 13.56 19.97 8.81
C HIS A 246 13.12 18.94 9.84
N GLY A 247 12.40 19.39 10.85
CA GLY A 247 11.87 18.52 11.87
C GLY A 247 10.54 19.02 12.41
N THR A 248 9.73 18.08 12.84
CA THR A 248 8.44 18.35 13.50
C THR A 248 8.35 17.48 14.75
N VAL A 249 7.98 18.11 15.84
CA VAL A 249 7.61 17.44 17.10
C VAL A 249 6.17 17.78 17.39
N GLY A 250 5.36 16.78 17.65
CA GLY A 250 3.96 16.92 18.03
C GLY A 250 3.73 16.22 19.37
N VAL A 251 3.11 16.92 20.31
CA VAL A 251 2.65 16.35 21.57
C VAL A 251 1.12 16.34 21.53
N GLY A 252 0.53 15.16 21.54
CA GLY A 252 -0.91 14.97 21.43
C GLY A 252 -1.53 14.46 22.74
N VAL A 253 -2.85 14.34 22.74
CA VAL A 253 -3.58 13.80 23.92
C VAL A 253 -3.28 12.30 24.09
N LEU A 254 -3.14 11.56 23.00
CA LEU A 254 -2.89 10.12 23.00
C LEU A 254 -1.49 9.75 22.52
N CYS A 255 -0.97 10.46 21.52
CA CYS A 255 0.26 10.09 20.83
C CYS A 255 1.21 11.27 20.73
N ASP A 256 2.49 11.01 20.98
CA ASP A 256 3.56 11.91 20.65
C ASP A 256 4.18 11.51 19.31
N LYS A 257 4.60 12.51 18.53
CA LYS A 257 5.12 12.35 17.18
C LYS A 257 6.45 13.06 17.02
N PHE A 258 7.30 12.45 16.26
CA PHE A 258 8.57 13.03 15.85
C PHE A 258 8.80 12.75 14.37
N HIS A 259 9.21 13.76 13.63
CA HIS A 259 9.68 13.62 12.25
C HIS A 259 10.92 14.48 12.06
N LEU A 260 11.94 13.93 11.43
CA LEU A 260 13.17 14.60 11.10
C LEU A 260 13.66 14.14 9.73
N GLU A 261 13.96 15.10 8.86
CA GLU A 261 14.56 14.83 7.55
C GLU A 261 15.67 15.83 7.24
N GLY A 262 16.61 15.42 6.40
CA GLY A 262 17.69 16.31 6.01
C GLY A 262 18.78 15.62 5.23
N PRO A 263 19.79 16.40 4.77
CA PRO A 263 20.92 15.89 4.03
C PRO A 263 21.97 15.25 4.95
N ILE A 264 22.43 14.05 4.59
CA ILE A 264 23.72 13.52 5.06
C ILE A 264 24.84 14.07 4.18
N ALA A 265 24.61 14.09 2.87
CA ALA A 265 25.47 14.74 1.89
C ALA A 265 24.60 15.58 0.96
N LYS A 266 24.76 16.92 1.04
CA LYS A 266 23.92 17.87 0.28
C LYS A 266 23.85 17.53 -1.21
N GLY A 267 22.63 17.48 -1.74
CA GLY A 267 22.34 17.16 -3.13
C GLY A 267 22.53 15.71 -3.54
N ARG A 268 22.99 14.81 -2.62
CA ARG A 268 23.26 13.40 -2.94
C ARG A 268 22.60 12.42 -2.01
N THR A 269 22.67 12.62 -0.69
CA THR A 269 22.17 11.67 0.29
C THR A 269 21.28 12.38 1.30
N ALA A 270 20.04 11.91 1.43
CA ALA A 270 19.10 12.40 2.41
C ALA A 270 18.56 11.25 3.28
N TYR A 271 18.13 11.62 4.48
CA TYR A 271 17.40 10.75 5.38
C TYR A 271 16.03 11.35 5.71
N SER A 272 15.07 10.47 6.01
CA SER A 272 13.79 10.80 6.60
C SER A 272 13.52 9.79 7.70
N ILE A 273 13.28 10.24 8.92
CA ILE A 273 13.02 9.41 10.10
C ILE A 273 11.79 9.96 10.77
N SER A 274 10.84 9.09 11.10
CA SER A 274 9.67 9.44 11.91
C SER A 274 9.38 8.39 12.95
N ALA A 275 8.89 8.82 14.08
CA ALA A 275 8.45 7.96 15.17
C ALA A 275 7.15 8.49 15.75
N ARG A 276 6.29 7.57 16.18
CA ARG A 276 5.07 7.87 16.91
C ARG A 276 4.95 6.88 18.05
N GLY A 277 4.56 7.34 19.22
CA GLY A 277 4.30 6.51 20.37
C GLY A 277 3.04 6.94 21.09
N MET A 278 2.21 5.97 21.47
CA MET A 278 1.06 6.21 22.33
C MET A 278 1.50 6.22 23.78
N HIS A 279 1.03 7.21 24.53
CA HIS A 279 1.17 7.25 25.98
C HIS A 279 -0.20 7.16 26.65
N THR A 280 -0.28 6.39 27.73
CA THR A 280 -1.54 6.17 28.46
C THR A 280 -1.63 6.96 29.75
N PHE A 281 -0.58 7.71 30.13
CA PHE A 281 -0.47 8.33 31.45
C PHE A 281 -1.66 9.23 31.84
N LEU A 282 -2.28 9.91 30.87
CA LEU A 282 -3.47 10.73 31.10
C LEU A 282 -4.71 9.88 31.42
N PHE A 283 -4.76 8.67 30.90
CA PHE A 283 -5.89 7.76 31.06
C PHE A 283 -5.67 6.72 32.16
N ASP A 284 -4.43 6.42 32.51
CA ASP A 284 -4.10 5.43 33.54
C ASP A 284 -4.78 5.75 34.88
N GLY A 285 -4.85 7.02 35.25
CA GLY A 285 -5.56 7.46 36.44
C GLY A 285 -7.07 7.21 36.35
N ILE A 286 -7.68 7.45 35.21
CA ILE A 286 -9.10 7.22 34.96
C ILE A 286 -9.41 5.72 34.93
N LEU A 287 -8.60 4.95 34.21
CA LEU A 287 -8.78 3.49 34.11
C LEU A 287 -8.62 2.81 35.48
N ARG A 288 -7.62 3.23 36.27
CA ARG A 288 -7.44 2.74 37.65
C ARG A 288 -8.61 3.12 38.55
N ALA A 289 -9.09 4.39 38.48
CA ALA A 289 -10.26 4.84 39.24
C ALA A 289 -11.54 4.10 38.84
N ALA A 290 -11.69 3.77 37.56
CA ALA A 290 -12.78 2.96 37.00
C ALA A 290 -12.60 1.45 37.22
N LYS A 291 -11.49 1.03 37.87
CA LYS A 291 -11.12 -0.39 38.05
C LYS A 291 -11.12 -1.19 36.73
N VAL A 292 -10.74 -0.55 35.62
CA VAL A 292 -10.58 -1.25 34.34
C VAL A 292 -9.19 -1.89 34.31
N PRO A 293 -9.10 -3.23 34.32
CA PRO A 293 -7.83 -3.95 34.45
C PRO A 293 -7.12 -4.10 33.10
N ALA A 294 -7.14 -3.05 32.27
CA ALA A 294 -6.57 -3.08 30.92
C ALA A 294 -5.51 -2.00 30.71
N ASN A 295 -4.48 -2.34 29.98
CA ASN A 295 -3.46 -1.40 29.53
C ASN A 295 -3.17 -1.65 28.04
N TYR A 296 -3.05 -0.56 27.26
CA TYR A 296 -2.77 -0.62 25.84
C TYR A 296 -1.80 0.50 25.42
N TYR A 297 -0.82 0.16 24.62
CA TYR A 297 0.07 1.11 23.97
C TYR A 297 0.58 0.60 22.63
N PHE A 298 0.96 1.51 21.75
CA PHE A 298 1.60 1.20 20.49
C PHE A 298 2.74 2.17 20.18
N PHE A 299 3.58 1.78 19.27
CA PHE A 299 4.59 2.66 18.69
C PHE A 299 4.89 2.29 17.24
N ASP A 300 5.31 3.29 16.46
CA ASP A 300 5.73 3.20 15.07
C ASP A 300 7.05 3.90 14.85
N MET A 301 7.84 3.36 13.97
CA MET A 301 9.05 3.99 13.45
C MET A 301 9.15 3.77 11.94
N ASN A 302 9.42 4.86 11.21
CA ASN A 302 9.75 4.83 9.78
C ASN A 302 11.13 5.41 9.58
N GLY A 303 11.91 4.82 8.70
CA GLY A 303 13.20 5.34 8.28
C GLY A 303 13.40 5.14 6.79
N LYS A 304 13.86 6.18 6.10
CA LYS A 304 14.24 6.12 4.69
C LYS A 304 15.59 6.79 4.48
N LEU A 305 16.45 6.14 3.73
CA LEU A 305 17.70 6.69 3.23
C LEU A 305 17.65 6.72 1.71
N THR A 306 17.87 7.89 1.14
CA THR A 306 17.91 8.10 -0.31
C THR A 306 19.31 8.50 -0.71
N HIS A 307 19.88 7.80 -1.69
CA HIS A 307 21.19 8.13 -2.24
C HIS A 307 21.15 8.26 -3.77
N ARG A 308 21.62 9.38 -4.28
CA ARG A 308 21.76 9.66 -5.71
C ARG A 308 23.22 9.45 -6.13
N PHE A 309 23.51 8.33 -6.77
CA PHE A 309 24.85 8.06 -7.33
C PHE A 309 25.12 8.94 -8.55
N SER A 310 24.09 9.10 -9.41
CA SER A 310 24.13 9.89 -10.63
C SER A 310 22.74 10.40 -11.00
N ASP A 311 22.60 11.09 -12.13
CA ASP A 311 21.29 11.43 -12.70
C ASP A 311 20.51 10.20 -13.17
N ARG A 312 21.21 9.08 -13.38
CA ARG A 312 20.62 7.81 -13.85
C ARG A 312 20.36 6.81 -12.74
N ASP A 313 21.08 6.93 -11.61
CA ASP A 313 21.07 5.91 -10.57
C ASP A 313 20.70 6.48 -9.21
N ARG A 314 19.66 5.93 -8.60
CA ARG A 314 19.22 6.27 -7.25
C ARG A 314 18.91 5.01 -6.47
N LEU A 315 19.36 4.98 -5.21
CA LEU A 315 19.07 3.91 -4.25
C LEU A 315 18.21 4.46 -3.11
N PHE A 316 17.22 3.68 -2.72
CA PHE A 316 16.37 3.96 -1.57
C PHE A 316 16.39 2.74 -0.65
N LEU A 317 16.72 2.98 0.61
CA LEU A 317 16.61 1.98 1.67
C LEU A 317 15.49 2.40 2.61
N ASN A 318 14.52 1.54 2.84
CA ASN A 318 13.38 1.81 3.70
C ASN A 318 13.31 0.80 4.84
N ALA A 319 12.90 1.25 6.00
CA ALA A 319 12.55 0.41 7.14
C ALA A 319 11.29 0.97 7.83
N TYR A 320 10.38 0.08 8.18
CA TYR A 320 9.24 0.37 9.03
C TYR A 320 9.16 -0.69 10.13
N TYR A 321 8.92 -0.26 11.36
CA TYR A 321 8.61 -1.13 12.48
C TYR A 321 7.50 -0.52 13.31
N GLY A 322 6.42 -1.29 13.51
CA GLY A 322 5.30 -0.90 14.35
C GLY A 322 4.84 -2.05 15.22
N ARG A 323 4.42 -1.74 16.44
CA ARG A 323 3.97 -2.74 17.39
C ARG A 323 2.88 -2.22 18.32
N ASP A 324 1.90 -3.07 18.55
CA ASP A 324 0.83 -2.91 19.52
C ASP A 324 1.01 -3.90 20.66
N ILE A 325 0.68 -3.47 21.87
CA ILE A 325 0.77 -4.26 23.08
C ILE A 325 -0.48 -3.99 23.92
N PHE A 326 -1.25 -5.04 24.17
CA PHE A 326 -2.42 -5.03 25.02
C PHE A 326 -2.25 -6.00 26.17
N HIS A 327 -2.54 -5.54 27.38
CA HIS A 327 -2.57 -6.34 28.59
C HIS A 327 -3.92 -6.18 29.28
N PHE A 328 -4.48 -7.29 29.72
CA PHE A 328 -5.63 -7.34 30.60
C PHE A 328 -5.28 -8.23 31.78
N MET A 329 -5.55 -7.75 33.00
CA MET A 329 -5.24 -8.48 34.24
C MET A 329 -6.39 -8.33 35.20
N GLU A 330 -6.97 -9.44 35.63
CA GLU A 330 -8.07 -9.49 36.60
C GLU A 330 -7.64 -10.40 37.75
N GLU A 331 -7.79 -9.88 38.97
CA GLU A 331 -7.55 -10.61 40.20
C GLU A 331 -8.79 -10.51 41.08
N ASP A 332 -9.26 -11.64 41.62
CA ASP A 332 -10.34 -11.65 42.56
C ASP A 332 -10.21 -12.83 43.52
N GLU A 333 -10.99 -12.81 44.59
CA GLU A 333 -11.05 -13.87 45.60
C GLU A 333 -12.49 -14.36 45.71
N TYR A 334 -12.67 -15.64 45.79
CA TYR A 334 -13.98 -16.26 45.98
C TYR A 334 -13.95 -17.39 47.00
N GLU A 335 -15.07 -17.57 47.71
CA GLU A 335 -15.29 -18.64 48.64
C GLU A 335 -15.86 -19.88 47.93
N ILE A 336 -15.31 -21.06 48.22
CA ILE A 336 -15.84 -22.30 47.62
C ILE A 336 -17.17 -22.65 48.28
N ALA A 337 -18.23 -22.76 47.45
CA ALA A 337 -19.54 -23.17 47.90
C ALA A 337 -19.49 -24.62 48.47
N GLY A 338 -19.91 -24.80 49.71
CA GLY A 338 -19.94 -26.12 50.34
C GLY A 338 -19.58 -26.11 51.82
N GLY A 339 -19.41 -24.93 52.44
CA GLY A 339 -19.23 -24.82 53.91
C GLY A 339 -17.79 -25.11 54.40
N SER A 340 -16.83 -25.06 53.49
CA SER A 340 -15.42 -25.32 53.82
C SER A 340 -14.65 -24.10 54.33
N ASN A 341 -15.18 -22.90 54.34
CA ASN A 341 -14.49 -21.62 54.58
C ASN A 341 -13.16 -21.49 53.80
N GLU A 342 -13.04 -22.19 52.66
CA GLU A 342 -11.84 -22.12 51.82
C GLU A 342 -11.95 -20.97 50.84
N TYR A 343 -11.02 -20.04 50.88
CA TYR A 343 -10.89 -18.94 49.93
C TYR A 343 -9.86 -19.27 48.86
N ARG A 344 -10.24 -19.01 47.61
CA ARG A 344 -9.32 -19.13 46.48
C ARG A 344 -9.13 -17.78 45.82
N LYS A 345 -7.89 -17.44 45.56
CA LYS A 345 -7.51 -16.33 44.74
C LYS A 345 -7.30 -16.81 43.31
N TYR A 346 -7.95 -16.15 42.36
CA TYR A 346 -7.66 -16.34 40.96
C TYR A 346 -6.97 -15.08 40.37
N ASP A 347 -6.16 -15.31 39.35
CA ASP A 347 -5.38 -14.28 38.65
C ASP A 347 -5.42 -14.64 37.16
N ASP A 348 -6.12 -13.82 36.40
CA ASP A 348 -6.30 -13.95 34.97
C ASP A 348 -5.50 -12.88 34.24
N LYS A 349 -4.61 -13.33 33.35
CA LYS A 349 -3.75 -12.45 32.55
C LYS A 349 -3.89 -12.76 31.07
N THR A 350 -4.33 -11.77 30.31
CA THR A 350 -4.31 -11.82 28.86
C THR A 350 -3.32 -10.79 28.32
N HIS A 351 -2.50 -11.22 27.39
CA HIS A 351 -1.64 -10.31 26.64
C HIS A 351 -1.76 -10.56 25.16
N ILE A 352 -1.91 -9.50 24.38
CA ILE A 352 -1.94 -9.57 22.92
C ILE A 352 -0.89 -8.60 22.38
N ARG A 353 -0.08 -9.07 21.43
CA ARG A 353 0.94 -8.27 20.76
C ARG A 353 0.85 -8.52 19.26
N TRP A 354 0.81 -7.45 18.48
CA TRP A 354 0.87 -7.58 17.02
C TRP A 354 1.69 -6.44 16.41
N GLY A 355 2.11 -6.61 15.18
CA GLY A 355 2.86 -5.58 14.48
C GLY A 355 3.55 -6.06 13.24
N ASN A 356 4.16 -5.12 12.52
CA ASN A 356 4.86 -5.33 11.28
C ASN A 356 6.32 -4.89 11.37
N LEU A 357 7.18 -5.62 10.70
CA LEU A 357 8.50 -5.20 10.27
C LEU A 357 8.51 -5.21 8.73
N LEU A 358 8.96 -4.12 8.13
CA LEU A 358 9.22 -4.03 6.70
C LEU A 358 10.60 -3.44 6.48
N THR A 359 11.39 -4.05 5.62
CA THR A 359 12.64 -3.48 5.12
C THR A 359 12.71 -3.66 3.61
N SER A 360 13.21 -2.66 2.89
CA SER A 360 13.38 -2.79 1.44
C SER A 360 14.58 -1.99 0.93
N ALA A 361 15.16 -2.51 -0.15
CA ALA A 361 16.13 -1.81 -0.97
C ALA A 361 15.57 -1.68 -2.38
N ARG A 362 15.54 -0.46 -2.90
CA ARG A 362 15.02 -0.13 -4.22
C ARG A 362 16.06 0.65 -5.01
N TRP A 363 16.32 0.20 -6.23
CA TRP A 363 17.23 0.83 -7.16
C TRP A 363 16.50 1.29 -8.41
N ASN A 364 16.58 2.58 -8.70
CA ASN A 364 16.09 3.18 -9.93
C ASN A 364 17.25 3.36 -10.91
N HIS A 365 17.05 2.94 -12.15
CA HIS A 365 18.05 3.09 -13.22
C HIS A 365 17.42 3.63 -14.50
N VAL A 366 18.00 4.69 -15.05
CA VAL A 366 17.65 5.28 -16.35
C VAL A 366 18.63 4.77 -17.41
N PHE A 367 18.23 3.78 -18.21
CA PHE A 367 19.06 3.24 -19.30
C PHE A 367 19.30 4.31 -20.38
N ASN A 368 18.22 4.98 -20.77
CA ASN A 368 18.21 6.06 -21.74
C ASN A 368 16.93 6.89 -21.59
N GLY A 369 16.74 7.92 -22.44
CA GLY A 369 15.57 8.78 -22.37
C GLY A 369 14.20 8.10 -22.58
N ARG A 370 14.18 6.83 -22.96
CA ARG A 370 12.95 6.05 -23.28
C ARG A 370 12.74 4.86 -22.37
N LEU A 371 13.75 4.39 -21.67
CA LEU A 371 13.69 3.19 -20.84
C LEU A 371 14.20 3.49 -19.43
N PHE A 372 13.29 3.31 -18.47
CA PHE A 372 13.53 3.40 -17.04
C PHE A 372 13.25 2.06 -16.38
N SER A 373 13.97 1.72 -15.34
CA SER A 373 13.69 0.55 -14.50
C SER A 373 13.68 0.87 -13.02
N ASN A 374 12.95 0.04 -12.29
CA ASN A 374 12.90 0.02 -10.84
C ASN A 374 13.02 -1.41 -10.34
N ALA A 375 14.12 -1.75 -9.68
CA ALA A 375 14.33 -3.04 -9.03
C ALA A 375 14.15 -2.89 -7.52
N THR A 376 13.43 -3.83 -6.90
CA THR A 376 13.15 -3.80 -5.45
C THR A 376 13.33 -5.19 -4.86
N VAL A 377 14.00 -5.26 -3.71
CA VAL A 377 14.03 -6.42 -2.83
C VAL A 377 13.49 -5.99 -1.48
N ALA A 378 12.57 -6.79 -0.90
CA ALA A 378 11.95 -6.45 0.36
C ALA A 378 11.75 -7.67 1.25
N PHE A 379 11.73 -7.42 2.54
CA PHE A 379 11.38 -8.37 3.58
C PHE A 379 10.28 -7.77 4.44
N THR A 380 9.20 -8.54 4.67
CA THR A 380 8.13 -8.19 5.62
C THR A 380 7.89 -9.32 6.60
N ASP A 381 7.58 -9.00 7.84
CA ASP A 381 7.21 -9.97 8.89
C ASP A 381 6.07 -9.38 9.73
N TYR A 382 4.86 -9.85 9.49
CA TYR A 382 3.71 -9.59 10.36
C TYR A 382 3.62 -10.69 11.41
N ARG A 383 3.49 -10.30 12.67
CA ARG A 383 3.37 -11.22 13.81
C ARG A 383 2.29 -10.77 14.76
N MET A 384 1.48 -11.74 15.16
CA MET A 384 0.56 -11.62 16.28
C MET A 384 0.85 -12.74 17.28
N ARG A 385 0.77 -12.40 18.56
CA ARG A 385 0.81 -13.36 19.67
C ARG A 385 -0.19 -12.97 20.72
N MET A 386 -0.97 -13.94 21.16
CA MET A 386 -1.92 -13.84 22.25
C MET A 386 -1.54 -14.88 23.30
N GLY A 387 -1.44 -14.47 24.55
CA GLY A 387 -1.26 -15.38 25.68
C GLY A 387 -2.37 -15.15 26.69
N TYR A 388 -2.92 -16.23 27.19
CA TYR A 388 -3.84 -16.26 28.31
C TYR A 388 -3.28 -17.13 29.42
N THR A 389 -3.27 -16.61 30.64
CA THR A 389 -2.83 -17.35 31.82
C THR A 389 -3.88 -17.18 32.90
N THR A 390 -4.42 -18.27 33.38
CA THR A 390 -5.23 -18.29 34.59
C THR A 390 -4.53 -19.08 35.68
N SER A 391 -4.55 -18.61 36.88
CA SER A 391 -4.03 -19.34 38.04
C SER A 391 -4.98 -19.22 39.22
N GLU A 392 -5.19 -20.32 39.88
CA GLU A 392 -5.94 -20.44 41.13
C GLU A 392 -5.03 -20.96 42.24
N LYS A 393 -5.13 -20.32 43.41
CA LYS A 393 -4.38 -20.70 44.57
C LYS A 393 -5.27 -20.63 45.79
N SER A 394 -5.30 -21.71 46.62
CA SER A 394 -5.94 -21.67 47.93
C SER A 394 -5.05 -20.94 48.92
N GLN A 395 -5.66 -20.19 49.85
CA GLN A 395 -4.95 -19.57 50.96
C GLN A 395 -4.69 -20.59 52.11
N ASP A 396 -5.60 -21.55 52.25
CA ASP A 396 -5.64 -22.47 53.41
C ASP A 396 -5.10 -23.87 53.10
N THR A 397 -5.09 -24.25 51.83
CA THR A 397 -4.65 -25.56 51.35
C THR A 397 -3.46 -25.44 50.40
N LYS A 398 -2.82 -26.55 50.08
CA LYS A 398 -1.75 -26.58 49.07
C LYS A 398 -2.29 -26.67 47.64
N TYR A 399 -3.52 -26.24 47.43
CA TYR A 399 -4.09 -26.24 46.09
C TYR A 399 -3.45 -25.15 45.22
N PHE A 400 -2.95 -25.58 44.06
CA PHE A 400 -2.46 -24.69 43.01
C PHE A 400 -2.83 -25.26 41.64
N TYR A 401 -3.39 -24.41 40.82
CA TYR A 401 -3.70 -24.71 39.41
C TYR A 401 -3.27 -23.52 38.57
N LYS A 402 -2.58 -23.80 37.46
CA LYS A 402 -2.24 -22.75 36.48
C LYS A 402 -2.38 -23.33 35.09
N TYR A 403 -3.15 -22.63 34.29
CA TYR A 403 -3.34 -22.89 32.88
C TYR A 403 -2.72 -21.77 32.08
N LYS A 404 -1.91 -22.11 31.10
CA LYS A 404 -1.31 -21.16 30.17
C LYS A 404 -1.59 -21.61 28.74
N PHE A 405 -2.11 -20.68 27.95
CA PHE A 405 -2.35 -20.86 26.52
C PHE A 405 -1.69 -19.74 25.77
N ASP A 406 -0.82 -20.06 24.82
CA ASP A 406 -0.21 -19.10 23.89
C ASP A 406 -0.62 -19.49 22.46
N TYR A 407 -1.11 -18.50 21.73
CA TYR A 407 -1.47 -18.59 20.31
C TYR A 407 -0.68 -17.55 19.53
N GLY A 408 -0.15 -17.95 18.37
CA GLY A 408 0.57 -17.08 17.47
C GLY A 408 0.12 -17.25 16.03
N SER A 409 0.13 -16.17 15.30
CA SER A 409 -0.09 -16.12 13.87
C SER A 409 0.89 -15.17 13.22
N GLY A 410 1.31 -15.48 12.01
CA GLY A 410 2.18 -14.59 11.27
C GLY A 410 2.32 -14.97 9.82
N ILE A 411 2.73 -13.98 9.04
CA ILE A 411 3.13 -14.15 7.64
C ILE A 411 4.40 -13.37 7.41
N ARG A 412 5.35 -14.03 6.77
CA ARG A 412 6.65 -13.45 6.42
C ARG A 412 6.84 -13.57 4.93
N ASP A 413 7.17 -12.45 4.27
CA ASP A 413 7.42 -12.41 2.85
C ASP A 413 8.84 -12.00 2.53
N LEU A 414 9.41 -12.66 1.53
CA LEU A 414 10.58 -12.20 0.81
C LEU A 414 10.16 -11.88 -0.62
N THR A 415 10.27 -10.61 -0.99
CA THR A 415 9.82 -10.08 -2.29
C THR A 415 11.01 -9.65 -3.14
N ALA A 416 11.00 -10.04 -4.41
CA ALA A 416 11.88 -9.51 -5.45
C ALA A 416 11.01 -9.04 -6.62
N LYS A 417 11.19 -7.77 -7.04
CA LYS A 417 10.36 -7.14 -8.08
C LYS A 417 11.21 -6.31 -9.02
N ILE A 418 10.85 -6.33 -10.29
CA ILE A 418 11.42 -5.44 -11.30
C ILE A 418 10.32 -4.87 -12.19
N ASP A 419 10.31 -3.56 -12.34
CA ASP A 419 9.38 -2.82 -13.19
C ASP A 419 10.17 -2.04 -14.25
N PHE A 420 9.61 -1.95 -15.45
CA PHE A 420 10.13 -1.16 -16.56
C PHE A 420 9.06 -0.20 -17.08
N ASP A 421 9.44 1.04 -17.33
CA ASP A 421 8.66 2.03 -18.09
C ASP A 421 9.40 2.27 -19.41
N TYR A 422 8.75 1.98 -20.56
CA TYR A 422 9.33 2.06 -21.89
C TYR A 422 8.45 2.87 -22.82
N THR A 423 8.98 3.93 -23.40
CA THR A 423 8.29 4.82 -24.35
C THR A 423 8.95 4.70 -25.74
N PRO A 424 8.63 3.65 -26.52
CA PRO A 424 9.23 3.44 -27.85
C PRO A 424 8.83 4.51 -28.87
N ALA A 425 7.61 5.04 -28.73
CA ALA A 425 7.01 5.99 -29.64
C ALA A 425 6.09 6.95 -28.87
N PRO A 426 5.75 8.13 -29.44
CA PRO A 426 4.98 9.18 -28.73
C PRO A 426 3.58 8.77 -28.27
N ARG A 427 3.05 7.70 -28.86
CA ARG A 427 1.68 7.22 -28.59
C ARG A 427 1.64 5.99 -27.71
N HIS A 428 2.80 5.46 -27.32
CA HIS A 428 2.93 4.22 -26.57
C HIS A 428 3.74 4.45 -25.30
N ILE A 429 3.16 4.13 -24.16
CA ILE A 429 3.85 4.08 -22.87
C ILE A 429 3.66 2.67 -22.33
N ILE A 430 4.62 1.80 -22.64
CA ILE A 430 4.58 0.39 -22.27
C ILE A 430 5.17 0.23 -20.88
N LYS A 431 4.45 -0.43 -19.99
CA LYS A 431 4.92 -0.81 -18.66
C LYS A 431 4.90 -2.33 -18.56
N PHE A 432 6.00 -2.90 -18.13
CA PHE A 432 6.11 -4.34 -17.97
C PHE A 432 7.03 -4.68 -16.80
N GLY A 433 6.91 -5.88 -16.28
CA GLY A 433 7.73 -6.29 -15.16
C GLY A 433 7.33 -7.64 -14.62
N GLY A 434 7.95 -8.00 -13.50
CA GLY A 434 7.68 -9.24 -12.78
C GLY A 434 7.96 -9.10 -11.31
N GLU A 435 7.27 -9.94 -10.53
CA GLU A 435 7.38 -10.01 -9.09
C GLU A 435 7.42 -11.46 -8.64
N TYR A 436 8.24 -11.74 -7.66
CA TYR A 436 8.29 -13.01 -6.93
C TYR A 436 8.13 -12.74 -5.45
N VAL A 437 7.20 -13.43 -4.81
CA VAL A 437 6.98 -13.38 -3.37
C VAL A 437 7.06 -14.80 -2.80
N ASN A 438 7.93 -15.00 -1.83
CA ASN A 438 7.96 -16.20 -1.01
C ASN A 438 7.22 -15.91 0.31
N HIS A 439 6.05 -16.51 0.49
CA HIS A 439 5.24 -16.42 1.70
C HIS A 439 5.57 -17.55 2.64
N ALA A 440 5.87 -17.24 3.90
CA ALA A 440 5.98 -18.20 4.98
C ALA A 440 4.89 -17.94 6.02
N TYR A 441 3.91 -18.83 6.10
CA TYR A 441 2.80 -18.78 7.06
C TYR A 441 3.23 -19.47 8.34
N ILE A 442 3.02 -18.83 9.49
CA ILE A 442 3.59 -19.23 10.78
C ILE A 442 2.49 -19.28 11.84
N PRO A 443 1.65 -20.33 11.84
CA PRO A 443 0.73 -20.59 12.93
C PRO A 443 1.48 -21.23 14.12
N GLU A 444 1.20 -20.77 15.33
CA GLU A 444 1.82 -21.29 16.56
C GLU A 444 0.75 -21.49 17.64
N THR A 445 0.78 -22.61 18.35
CA THR A 445 -0.09 -22.85 19.51
C THR A 445 0.69 -23.59 20.57
N TYR A 446 0.56 -23.14 21.81
CA TYR A 446 1.23 -23.73 22.95
C TYR A 446 0.29 -23.73 24.16
N THR A 447 0.17 -24.85 24.84
CA THR A 447 -0.64 -24.99 26.05
C THR A 447 0.19 -25.63 27.15
N THR A 448 0.15 -25.06 28.34
CA THR A 448 0.77 -25.62 29.54
C THR A 448 -0.24 -25.67 30.68
N VAL A 449 -0.31 -26.76 31.37
CA VAL A 449 -1.08 -26.93 32.60
C VAL A 449 -0.10 -27.29 33.72
N GLU A 450 -0.10 -26.49 34.77
CA GLU A 450 0.71 -26.74 36.00
C GLU A 450 -0.28 -26.93 37.15
N LYS A 451 -0.15 -27.99 37.89
CA LYS A 451 -0.98 -28.29 39.07
C LYS A 451 -0.15 -28.98 40.16
N GLU A 452 -0.50 -28.75 41.42
CA GLU A 452 0.02 -29.52 42.53
C GLU A 452 -0.74 -30.84 42.65
N ASN A 453 -0.05 -31.96 42.77
CA ASN A 453 -0.64 -33.27 43.00
C ASN A 453 -0.94 -33.50 44.49
N ASP A 454 -1.64 -34.60 44.82
CA ASP A 454 -2.01 -34.97 46.20
C ASP A 454 -0.79 -35.19 47.13
N LYS A 455 0.42 -35.28 46.58
CA LYS A 455 1.67 -35.41 47.30
C LYS A 455 2.41 -34.08 47.48
N GLY A 456 1.82 -32.98 47.09
CA GLY A 456 2.44 -31.64 47.13
C GLY A 456 3.54 -31.43 46.09
N GLN A 457 3.55 -32.20 45.00
CA GLN A 457 4.53 -32.08 43.94
C GLN A 457 3.90 -31.35 42.76
N MET A 458 4.62 -30.38 42.19
CA MET A 458 4.21 -29.71 40.95
C MET A 458 4.31 -30.68 39.78
N VAL A 459 3.21 -30.84 39.10
CA VAL A 459 3.11 -31.62 37.85
C VAL A 459 2.80 -30.66 36.69
N THR A 460 3.65 -30.70 35.69
CA THR A 460 3.47 -29.89 34.49
C THR A 460 3.14 -30.80 33.30
N ASP A 461 2.01 -30.55 32.67
CA ASP A 461 1.64 -31.18 31.39
C ASP A 461 1.69 -30.11 30.30
N THR A 462 2.48 -30.35 29.27
CA THR A 462 2.69 -29.40 28.19
C THR A 462 2.37 -30.05 26.85
N THR A 463 1.39 -29.50 26.17
CA THR A 463 1.08 -29.86 24.78
C THR A 463 1.56 -28.76 23.85
N TYR A 464 2.43 -29.11 22.93
CA TYR A 464 2.95 -28.19 21.91
C TYR A 464 2.55 -28.64 20.53
N THR A 465 1.77 -27.81 19.82
CA THR A 465 1.13 -28.21 18.58
C THR A 465 2.01 -27.96 17.34
N ASN A 466 3.01 -27.06 17.39
CA ASN A 466 3.66 -26.62 16.16
C ASN A 466 5.19 -26.53 16.15
N LYS A 467 5.90 -27.02 17.15
CA LYS A 467 7.38 -26.99 17.14
C LYS A 467 8.01 -27.87 16.05
N LYS A 468 7.25 -28.81 15.49
CA LYS A 468 7.70 -29.76 14.46
C LYS A 468 7.06 -29.54 13.08
N GLU A 469 6.01 -28.74 12.96
CA GLU A 469 5.41 -28.45 11.67
C GLU A 469 6.23 -27.35 10.99
N LYS A 470 6.73 -27.66 9.79
CA LYS A 470 7.43 -26.70 8.94
C LYS A 470 6.46 -25.57 8.60
N ASN A 471 6.96 -24.34 8.58
CA ASN A 471 6.21 -23.20 8.03
C ASN A 471 5.58 -23.61 6.71
N ARG A 472 4.31 -23.27 6.52
CA ARG A 472 3.65 -23.50 5.24
C ARG A 472 4.17 -22.44 4.27
N LEU A 473 4.74 -22.89 3.16
CA LEU A 473 5.29 -22.01 2.13
C LEU A 473 4.30 -21.88 0.98
N GLY A 474 4.16 -20.64 0.49
CA GLY A 474 3.52 -20.32 -0.77
C GLY A 474 4.48 -19.52 -1.63
N HIS A 475 4.54 -19.79 -2.92
CA HIS A 475 5.35 -19.04 -3.86
C HIS A 475 4.41 -18.38 -4.87
N GLU A 476 4.40 -17.07 -4.89
CA GLU A 476 3.67 -16.26 -5.86
C GLU A 476 4.65 -15.69 -6.87
N MET A 477 4.37 -15.89 -8.15
CA MET A 477 5.13 -15.30 -9.26
C MET A 477 4.15 -14.59 -10.16
N SER A 478 4.49 -13.38 -10.57
CA SER A 478 3.67 -12.65 -11.53
C SER A 478 4.50 -11.95 -12.58
N PHE A 479 3.91 -11.81 -13.77
CA PHE A 479 4.42 -11.01 -14.88
C PHE A 479 3.30 -10.13 -15.39
N TYR A 480 3.63 -8.92 -15.79
CA TYR A 480 2.64 -8.01 -16.35
C TYR A 480 3.20 -7.23 -17.54
N ILE A 481 2.28 -6.83 -18.40
CA ILE A 481 2.51 -5.85 -19.44
C ILE A 481 1.24 -5.01 -19.64
N GLU A 482 1.40 -3.71 -19.80
CA GLU A 482 0.31 -2.77 -20.17
C GLU A 482 0.86 -1.71 -21.13
N ASP A 483 0.02 -1.19 -22.01
CA ASP A 483 0.36 -0.09 -22.91
C ASP A 483 -0.67 1.04 -22.82
N ASP A 484 -0.25 2.24 -22.45
CA ASP A 484 -1.05 3.44 -22.59
C ASP A 484 -0.93 3.94 -24.04
N PHE A 485 -1.92 3.62 -24.87
CA PHE A 485 -1.93 3.90 -26.30
C PHE A 485 -2.94 4.99 -26.67
N THR A 486 -2.47 6.08 -27.28
CA THR A 486 -3.32 7.23 -27.68
C THR A 486 -3.54 7.27 -29.18
N VAL A 487 -4.81 7.31 -29.60
CA VAL A 487 -5.24 7.37 -31.00
C VAL A 487 -5.88 8.75 -31.27
N GLY A 488 -5.30 9.51 -32.21
CA GLY A 488 -5.89 10.76 -32.71
C GLY A 488 -6.14 11.86 -31.68
N GLY A 489 -5.65 11.74 -30.45
CA GLY A 489 -5.85 12.71 -29.38
C GLY A 489 -7.21 12.65 -28.67
N TRP A 490 -8.19 11.92 -29.22
CA TRP A 490 -9.54 11.77 -28.67
C TRP A 490 -9.81 10.43 -27.98
N LEU A 491 -9.01 9.40 -28.32
CA LEU A 491 -9.14 8.06 -27.74
C LEU A 491 -7.84 7.63 -27.08
N THR A 492 -7.89 7.20 -25.83
CA THR A 492 -6.80 6.55 -25.14
C THR A 492 -7.24 5.17 -24.69
N LEU A 493 -6.44 4.18 -24.99
CA LEU A 493 -6.65 2.77 -24.62
C LEU A 493 -5.51 2.33 -23.70
N ASN A 494 -5.82 1.53 -22.69
CA ASN A 494 -4.84 0.88 -21.85
C ASN A 494 -5.14 -0.62 -21.78
N PRO A 495 -4.77 -1.40 -22.80
CA PRO A 495 -4.79 -2.84 -22.74
C PRO A 495 -3.65 -3.35 -21.85
N GLY A 496 -3.91 -4.36 -21.06
CA GLY A 496 -2.91 -4.99 -20.20
C GLY A 496 -3.27 -6.42 -19.85
N VAL A 497 -2.27 -7.15 -19.39
CA VAL A 497 -2.43 -8.47 -18.80
C VAL A 497 -1.51 -8.61 -17.60
N HIS A 498 -2.04 -9.19 -16.53
CA HIS A 498 -1.28 -9.67 -15.40
C HIS A 498 -1.40 -11.20 -15.38
N LEU A 499 -0.28 -11.90 -15.41
CA LEU A 499 -0.23 -13.35 -15.35
C LEU A 499 0.36 -13.76 -14.01
N ALA A 500 -0.46 -14.31 -13.13
CA ALA A 500 -0.01 -14.79 -11.84
C ALA A 500 0.03 -16.31 -11.77
N MET A 501 1.00 -16.82 -11.03
CA MET A 501 1.18 -18.23 -10.71
C MET A 501 1.38 -18.36 -9.20
N PHE A 502 0.64 -19.25 -8.57
CA PHE A 502 0.78 -19.54 -7.15
C PHE A 502 1.05 -21.03 -6.93
N LEU A 503 2.17 -21.32 -6.27
CA LEU A 503 2.57 -22.67 -5.88
C LEU A 503 2.30 -22.87 -4.40
N THR A 504 1.50 -23.85 -4.07
CA THR A 504 1.25 -24.30 -2.69
C THR A 504 1.48 -25.82 -2.60
N SER A 505 1.44 -26.38 -1.40
CA SER A 505 1.67 -27.80 -1.17
C SER A 505 0.85 -28.69 -2.11
N GLY A 506 1.49 -29.22 -3.14
CA GLY A 506 0.94 -30.20 -4.08
C GLY A 506 0.08 -29.64 -5.22
N ARG A 507 0.03 -28.31 -5.43
CA ARG A 507 -0.70 -27.73 -6.58
C ARG A 507 -0.14 -26.38 -7.01
N THR A 508 -0.17 -26.15 -8.33
CA THR A 508 0.11 -24.88 -8.98
C THR A 508 -1.18 -24.31 -9.58
N TYR A 509 -1.46 -23.05 -9.30
CA TYR A 509 -2.56 -22.31 -9.89
C TYR A 509 -2.03 -21.24 -10.84
N TRP A 510 -2.68 -21.11 -11.98
CA TRP A 510 -2.40 -20.08 -12.99
C TRP A 510 -3.61 -19.17 -13.11
N SER A 511 -3.39 -17.88 -13.10
CA SER A 511 -4.44 -16.87 -13.21
C SER A 511 -4.05 -15.84 -14.27
N PRO A 512 -4.52 -15.98 -15.51
CA PRO A 512 -4.46 -14.91 -16.49
C PRO A 512 -5.50 -13.85 -16.14
N GLU A 513 -5.06 -12.61 -15.97
CA GLU A 513 -5.86 -11.48 -15.53
C GLU A 513 -5.84 -10.36 -16.59
N PRO A 514 -6.68 -10.47 -17.65
CA PRO A 514 -6.80 -9.41 -18.64
C PRO A 514 -7.40 -8.15 -18.03
N ARG A 515 -6.89 -7.01 -18.48
CA ARG A 515 -7.31 -5.68 -18.06
C ARG A 515 -7.38 -4.77 -19.26
N MET A 516 -8.39 -3.92 -19.29
CA MET A 516 -8.60 -2.97 -20.37
C MET A 516 -9.23 -1.70 -19.82
N SER A 517 -8.68 -0.55 -20.13
CA SER A 517 -9.40 0.70 -19.95
C SER A 517 -9.38 1.52 -21.23
N ALA A 518 -10.44 2.30 -21.44
CA ALA A 518 -10.62 3.17 -22.58
C ALA A 518 -11.14 4.53 -22.10
N LYS A 519 -10.61 5.59 -22.67
CA LYS A 519 -11.08 6.96 -22.48
C LYS A 519 -11.38 7.55 -23.85
N VAL A 520 -12.60 8.07 -24.01
CA VAL A 520 -13.01 8.89 -25.16
C VAL A 520 -13.16 10.32 -24.69
N ASP A 521 -12.40 11.23 -25.29
CA ASP A 521 -12.45 12.66 -25.02
C ASP A 521 -13.28 13.35 -26.11
N PHE A 522 -14.40 13.96 -25.71
CA PHE A 522 -15.28 14.70 -26.61
C PHE A 522 -14.91 16.18 -26.74
N GLY A 523 -13.83 16.60 -26.07
CA GLY A 523 -13.48 18.02 -25.95
C GLY A 523 -14.38 18.77 -24.96
N LYS A 524 -14.14 20.07 -24.78
CA LYS A 524 -14.89 20.95 -23.87
C LYS A 524 -15.02 20.43 -22.44
N GLY A 525 -14.05 19.64 -21.98
CA GLY A 525 -14.05 19.09 -20.62
C GLY A 525 -14.97 17.88 -20.41
N VAL A 526 -15.47 17.24 -21.48
CA VAL A 526 -16.32 16.05 -21.39
C VAL A 526 -15.55 14.81 -21.81
N SER A 527 -15.53 13.77 -20.99
CA SER A 527 -14.98 12.46 -21.35
C SER A 527 -15.80 11.29 -20.83
N VAL A 528 -15.81 10.20 -21.58
CA VAL A 528 -16.37 8.91 -21.16
C VAL A 528 -15.23 7.93 -20.96
N LYS A 529 -15.26 7.19 -19.85
CA LYS A 529 -14.28 6.16 -19.53
C LYS A 529 -15.00 4.84 -19.28
N ALA A 530 -14.41 3.76 -19.77
CA ALA A 530 -14.86 2.40 -19.51
C ALA A 530 -13.66 1.56 -19.10
N ALA A 531 -13.88 0.59 -18.20
CA ALA A 531 -12.81 -0.32 -17.79
C ALA A 531 -13.34 -1.71 -17.44
N TYR A 532 -12.51 -2.69 -17.71
CA TYR A 532 -12.64 -4.07 -17.29
C TYR A 532 -11.35 -4.54 -16.63
N SER A 533 -11.46 -5.24 -15.51
CA SER A 533 -10.32 -5.86 -14.83
C SER A 533 -10.72 -7.21 -14.26
N ARG A 534 -9.93 -8.24 -14.55
CA ARG A 534 -9.97 -9.50 -13.83
C ARG A 534 -8.84 -9.58 -12.84
N MET A 535 -9.11 -10.13 -11.65
CA MET A 535 -8.13 -10.25 -10.56
C MET A 535 -8.29 -11.59 -9.87
N ALA A 536 -7.19 -12.07 -9.25
CA ALA A 536 -7.16 -13.27 -8.42
C ALA A 536 -6.50 -12.98 -7.07
N GLN A 537 -6.94 -13.70 -6.03
CA GLN A 537 -6.39 -13.60 -4.68
C GLN A 537 -6.04 -14.98 -4.16
N TYR A 538 -4.85 -15.10 -3.56
CA TYR A 538 -4.26 -16.36 -3.10
C TYR A 538 -4.06 -16.43 -1.59
N VAL A 539 -4.08 -15.29 -0.93
CA VAL A 539 -3.83 -15.15 0.51
C VAL A 539 -5.06 -14.52 1.15
N HIS A 540 -5.63 -15.18 2.14
CA HIS A 540 -6.89 -14.80 2.79
C HIS A 540 -6.70 -14.63 4.30
N LEU A 541 -7.54 -13.78 4.89
CA LEU A 541 -7.66 -13.63 6.32
C LEU A 541 -8.85 -14.47 6.82
N LEU A 542 -8.57 -15.47 7.64
CA LEU A 542 -9.62 -16.21 8.36
C LEU A 542 -10.00 -15.39 9.58
N SER A 543 -11.16 -14.74 9.52
CA SER A 543 -11.76 -14.03 10.63
C SER A 543 -12.90 -14.85 11.23
N SER A 544 -12.95 -14.90 12.56
CA SER A 544 -14.01 -15.56 13.30
C SER A 544 -15.17 -14.63 13.64
N ALA A 545 -15.00 -13.33 13.43
CA ALA A 545 -15.97 -12.29 13.75
C ALA A 545 -16.18 -11.35 12.54
N GLN A 546 -17.26 -10.56 12.56
CA GLN A 546 -17.48 -9.50 11.56
C GLN A 546 -16.53 -8.31 11.72
N ILE A 547 -15.73 -8.30 12.77
CA ILE A 547 -14.72 -7.29 13.07
C ILE A 547 -13.37 -7.93 12.82
N THR A 548 -12.50 -7.27 12.05
CA THR A 548 -11.12 -7.70 11.85
C THR A 548 -10.37 -7.54 13.18
N LEU A 549 -9.96 -8.66 13.74
CA LEU A 549 -9.20 -8.69 14.97
C LEU A 549 -7.73 -9.03 14.66
N PRO A 550 -6.78 -8.55 15.46
CA PRO A 550 -5.37 -8.91 15.27
C PRO A 550 -5.10 -10.40 15.46
N ILE A 551 -6.04 -11.14 16.07
CA ILE A 551 -5.98 -12.60 16.26
C ILE A 551 -6.37 -13.39 15.00
N ASP A 552 -6.87 -12.74 13.95
CA ASP A 552 -7.22 -13.38 12.70
C ASP A 552 -6.00 -13.99 12.00
N LEU A 553 -6.20 -15.09 11.30
CA LEU A 553 -5.15 -15.91 10.74
C LEU A 553 -5.00 -15.70 9.23
N TRP A 554 -3.84 -15.25 8.78
CA TRP A 554 -3.48 -15.25 7.37
C TRP A 554 -3.15 -16.65 6.87
N VAL A 555 -3.83 -17.09 5.82
CA VAL A 555 -3.71 -18.43 5.24
C VAL A 555 -3.61 -18.38 3.72
N PRO A 556 -2.83 -19.30 3.12
CA PRO A 556 -2.83 -19.47 1.67
C PRO A 556 -4.03 -20.27 1.21
N ILE A 557 -4.34 -20.15 -0.07
CA ILE A 557 -5.11 -21.18 -0.77
C ILE A 557 -4.42 -22.55 -0.66
N THR A 558 -5.18 -23.60 -0.84
CA THR A 558 -4.69 -24.97 -0.70
C THR A 558 -5.04 -25.80 -1.95
N ARG A 559 -4.67 -27.08 -1.96
CA ARG A 559 -5.10 -27.99 -3.02
C ARG A 559 -6.65 -28.05 -3.17
N ASN A 560 -7.37 -27.87 -2.07
CA ASN A 560 -8.83 -28.00 -2.02
C ASN A 560 -9.56 -26.63 -2.07
N ILE A 561 -8.86 -25.54 -1.79
CA ILE A 561 -9.40 -24.18 -1.79
C ILE A 561 -8.77 -23.44 -2.98
N LYS A 562 -9.61 -23.12 -3.97
CA LYS A 562 -9.18 -22.40 -5.18
C LYS A 562 -8.99 -20.92 -4.90
N PRO A 563 -8.20 -20.19 -5.74
CA PRO A 563 -8.13 -18.74 -5.68
C PRO A 563 -9.51 -18.10 -5.81
N VAL A 564 -9.74 -17.03 -5.04
CA VAL A 564 -10.88 -16.14 -5.28
C VAL A 564 -10.58 -15.33 -6.53
N THR A 565 -11.56 -15.16 -7.40
CA THR A 565 -11.45 -14.34 -8.61
C THR A 565 -12.57 -13.33 -8.67
N ALA A 566 -12.26 -12.12 -9.11
CA ALA A 566 -13.22 -11.05 -9.32
C ALA A 566 -13.12 -10.48 -10.73
N ASP A 567 -14.26 -10.22 -11.34
CA ASP A 567 -14.39 -9.49 -12.60
C ASP A 567 -15.06 -8.14 -12.32
N GLN A 568 -14.38 -7.04 -12.59
CA GLN A 568 -14.88 -5.69 -12.38
C GLN A 568 -15.11 -4.98 -13.70
N TYR A 569 -16.28 -4.36 -13.83
CA TYR A 569 -16.67 -3.50 -14.94
C TYR A 569 -16.95 -2.10 -14.42
N SER A 570 -16.48 -1.10 -15.09
CA SER A 570 -16.68 0.30 -14.71
C SER A 570 -17.00 1.14 -15.93
N LEU A 571 -17.97 2.03 -15.80
CA LEU A 571 -18.34 3.04 -16.80
C LEU A 571 -18.55 4.37 -16.07
N GLY A 572 -18.02 5.45 -16.62
CA GLY A 572 -18.14 6.78 -16.03
C GLY A 572 -18.15 7.89 -17.06
N LEU A 573 -18.96 8.91 -16.78
CA LEU A 573 -19.00 10.17 -17.49
C LEU A 573 -18.31 11.23 -16.61
N TYR A 574 -17.42 12.00 -17.20
CA TYR A 574 -16.66 13.06 -16.54
C TYR A 574 -16.92 14.39 -17.27
N TYR A 575 -17.25 15.40 -16.47
CA TYR A 575 -17.53 16.75 -16.94
C TYR A 575 -16.89 17.80 -16.04
#